data_383ca23f4c4820b3b614ec8837c01e8f
#
_entry.id   383ca23f4c4820b3b614ec8837c01e8f
#
_cell.length_a   1.000
_cell.length_b   1.000
_cell.length_c   1.000
_cell.angle_alpha   90.00
_cell.angle_beta   90.00
_cell.angle_gamma   90.00
#
_symmetry.space_group_name_H-M   'P 1'
#
loop_
_entity.id
_entity.type
_entity.pdbx_description
1 polymer ?
#
loop_
_entity_poly.entity_id
_entity_poly.type
_entity_poly.pdbx_seq_one_letter_code
_entity_poly.pdbx_strand_id
1 'polypeptide(L)'
;MAEVLLFHHAMGLTKGIHTFADELRGGGHTVHVPDLFEGHSFTTIEDGMAYVKEIGFEEIMERGARVASELPREIVYAGFSLGVLAAQKLAQTREDARGALFFYSCVPTSMFGSPWPADLPVQIHGMDADPYFVDEGDIEAAHELVASANHAELFLYPGDQHYFADSSLSSYDAEATALLLQRVLEFLRQLDN
;
A
#
# COMPACT_ATOMS: atom_id res chain seq x y z
N MET A 1 17.22 -7.12 6.83
CA MET A 1 16.75 -7.28 5.42
C MET A 1 15.28 -7.69 5.50
N ALA A 2 14.38 -6.75 5.23
CA ALA A 2 12.93 -7.00 5.29
C ALA A 2 12.44 -7.73 4.02
N GLU A 3 11.39 -8.52 4.18
CA GLU A 3 10.64 -9.12 3.10
C GLU A 3 9.29 -8.37 2.97
N VAL A 4 8.95 -7.93 1.77
CA VAL A 4 7.80 -7.06 1.49
C VAL A 4 6.89 -7.73 0.46
N LEU A 5 5.59 -7.77 0.72
CA LEU A 5 4.56 -8.11 -0.26
C LEU A 5 3.83 -6.83 -0.67
N LEU A 6 4.06 -6.38 -1.90
CA LEU A 6 3.60 -5.11 -2.44
C LEU A 6 2.47 -5.32 -3.46
N PHE A 7 1.29 -4.77 -3.18
CA PHE A 7 0.11 -4.84 -4.04
C PHE A 7 -0.06 -3.56 -4.87
N HIS A 8 -0.38 -3.73 -6.15
CA HIS A 8 -0.57 -2.64 -7.10
C HIS A 8 -1.92 -1.93 -6.93
N HIS A 9 -2.06 -0.75 -7.57
CA HIS A 9 -3.28 0.07 -7.61
C HIS A 9 -4.28 -0.38 -8.69
N ALA A 10 -5.39 0.36 -8.83
CA ALA A 10 -6.51 0.03 -9.75
C ALA A 10 -6.15 0.02 -11.25
N MET A 11 -5.03 0.59 -11.66
CA MET A 11 -4.60 0.52 -13.06
C MET A 11 -3.86 -0.78 -13.41
N GLY A 12 -3.71 -1.69 -12.44
CA GLY A 12 -3.00 -2.97 -12.61
C GLY A 12 -1.51 -2.89 -12.30
N LEU A 13 -0.77 -3.94 -12.63
CA LEU A 13 0.65 -4.04 -12.39
C LEU A 13 1.44 -3.27 -13.45
N THR A 14 1.63 -1.98 -13.22
CA THR A 14 2.31 -1.05 -14.13
C THR A 14 3.85 -1.18 -14.07
N LYS A 15 4.52 -0.56 -15.04
CA LYS A 15 5.99 -0.43 -15.01
C LYS A 15 6.47 0.39 -13.82
N GLY A 16 5.71 1.42 -13.41
CA GLY A 16 6.06 2.26 -12.26
C GLY A 16 6.05 1.48 -10.94
N ILE A 17 5.09 0.57 -10.76
CA ILE A 17 5.07 -0.33 -9.61
C ILE A 17 6.31 -1.24 -9.57
N HIS A 18 6.72 -1.79 -10.73
CA HIS A 18 7.96 -2.55 -10.81
C HIS A 18 9.19 -1.69 -10.48
N THR A 19 9.26 -0.47 -11.02
CA THR A 19 10.35 0.47 -10.72
C THR A 19 10.42 0.77 -9.22
N PHE A 20 9.29 1.04 -8.58
CA PHE A 20 9.24 1.27 -7.14
C PHE A 20 9.73 0.04 -6.34
N ALA A 21 9.32 -1.14 -6.73
CA ALA A 21 9.80 -2.38 -6.11
C ALA A 21 11.30 -2.58 -6.31
N ASP A 22 11.85 -2.20 -7.45
CA ASP A 22 13.29 -2.28 -7.73
C ASP A 22 14.10 -1.30 -6.88
N GLU A 23 13.56 -0.10 -6.57
CA GLU A 23 14.18 0.82 -5.59
C GLU A 23 14.27 0.17 -4.20
N LEU A 24 13.23 -0.51 -3.73
CA LEU A 24 13.27 -1.22 -2.45
C LEU A 24 14.26 -2.40 -2.49
N ARG A 25 14.33 -3.15 -3.60
CA ARG A 25 15.32 -4.21 -3.80
C ARG A 25 16.74 -3.64 -3.81
N GLY A 26 16.94 -2.48 -4.44
CA GLY A 26 18.20 -1.72 -4.41
C GLY A 26 18.62 -1.32 -2.98
N GLY A 27 17.65 -1.09 -2.10
CA GLY A 27 17.86 -0.87 -0.66
C GLY A 27 18.20 -2.13 0.15
N GLY A 28 18.27 -3.31 -0.50
CA GLY A 28 18.65 -4.57 0.13
C GLY A 28 17.49 -5.41 0.65
N HIS A 29 16.24 -5.12 0.24
CA HIS A 29 15.05 -5.83 0.69
C HIS A 29 14.57 -6.86 -0.35
N THR A 30 13.85 -7.90 0.09
CA THR A 30 13.16 -8.83 -0.81
C THR A 30 11.75 -8.30 -1.06
N VAL A 31 11.34 -8.16 -2.33
CA VAL A 31 10.02 -7.60 -2.66
C VAL A 31 9.28 -8.51 -3.63
N HIS A 32 8.11 -8.97 -3.22
CA HIS A 32 7.14 -9.72 -4.01
C HIS A 32 6.08 -8.76 -4.56
N VAL A 33 5.81 -8.84 -5.84
CA VAL A 33 4.85 -7.95 -6.51
C VAL A 33 3.90 -8.81 -7.36
N PRO A 34 2.84 -9.36 -6.76
CA PRO A 34 1.88 -10.17 -7.49
C PRO A 34 1.00 -9.32 -8.41
N ASP A 35 0.61 -9.89 -9.53
CA ASP A 35 -0.43 -9.33 -10.38
C ASP A 35 -1.81 -9.81 -9.91
N LEU A 36 -2.54 -8.93 -9.24
CA LEU A 36 -3.89 -9.21 -8.75
C LEU A 36 -4.95 -9.17 -9.88
N PHE A 37 -4.57 -8.68 -11.05
CA PHE A 37 -5.46 -8.50 -12.20
C PHE A 37 -5.24 -9.53 -13.32
N GLU A 38 -4.37 -10.53 -13.12
CA GLU A 38 -4.15 -11.64 -14.05
C GLU A 38 -3.82 -11.16 -15.48
N GLY A 39 -2.97 -10.15 -15.59
CA GLY A 39 -2.52 -9.57 -16.86
C GLY A 39 -3.35 -8.39 -17.36
N HIS A 40 -4.46 -8.04 -16.71
CA HIS A 40 -5.22 -6.87 -17.10
C HIS A 40 -4.56 -5.57 -16.59
N SER A 41 -4.52 -4.57 -17.44
CA SER A 41 -4.07 -3.22 -17.11
C SER A 41 -4.96 -2.17 -17.74
N PHE A 42 -5.07 -1.03 -17.08
CA PHE A 42 -5.99 0.04 -17.46
C PHE A 42 -5.23 1.36 -17.57
N THR A 43 -5.79 2.30 -18.33
CA THR A 43 -5.20 3.62 -18.54
C THR A 43 -5.83 4.71 -17.68
N THR A 44 -6.96 4.40 -17.04
CA THR A 44 -7.67 5.29 -16.12
C THR A 44 -8.02 4.54 -14.81
N ILE A 45 -8.21 5.29 -13.73
CA ILE A 45 -8.68 4.75 -12.45
C ILE A 45 -10.09 4.19 -12.62
N GLU A 46 -10.95 4.89 -13.35
CA GLU A 46 -12.36 4.54 -13.57
C GLU A 46 -12.48 3.17 -14.26
N ASP A 47 -11.69 2.91 -15.28
CA ASP A 47 -11.72 1.61 -15.99
C ASP A 47 -11.23 0.48 -15.09
N GLY A 48 -10.16 0.71 -14.33
CA GLY A 48 -9.66 -0.25 -13.35
C GLY A 48 -10.69 -0.54 -12.25
N MET A 49 -11.33 0.49 -11.74
CA MET A 49 -12.39 0.34 -10.72
C MET A 49 -13.67 -0.31 -11.27
N ALA A 50 -13.97 -0.12 -12.57
CA ALA A 50 -15.05 -0.85 -13.23
C ALA A 50 -14.76 -2.36 -13.28
N TYR A 51 -13.53 -2.74 -13.62
CA TYR A 51 -13.07 -4.13 -13.57
C TYR A 51 -13.14 -4.70 -12.15
N VAL A 52 -12.69 -3.97 -11.14
CA VAL A 52 -12.78 -4.41 -9.74
C VAL A 52 -14.22 -4.61 -9.30
N LYS A 53 -15.15 -3.74 -9.71
CA LYS A 53 -16.58 -3.91 -9.42
C LYS A 53 -17.18 -5.16 -10.10
N GLU A 54 -16.69 -5.51 -11.29
CA GLU A 54 -17.13 -6.71 -12.02
C GLU A 54 -16.68 -7.99 -11.31
N ILE A 55 -15.40 -8.07 -10.92
CA ILE A 55 -14.86 -9.29 -10.27
C ILE A 55 -15.10 -9.32 -8.75
N GLY A 56 -15.34 -8.19 -8.12
CA GLY A 56 -15.57 -8.02 -6.69
C GLY A 56 -14.29 -7.65 -5.90
N PHE A 57 -14.44 -6.72 -4.96
CA PHE A 57 -13.35 -6.34 -4.04
C PHE A 57 -12.85 -7.50 -3.20
N GLU A 58 -13.76 -8.41 -2.82
CA GLU A 58 -13.42 -9.60 -2.05
C GLU A 58 -12.47 -10.52 -2.82
N GLU A 59 -12.70 -10.72 -4.13
CA GLU A 59 -11.80 -11.50 -4.98
C GLU A 59 -10.40 -10.91 -5.03
N ILE A 60 -10.26 -9.59 -5.11
CA ILE A 60 -8.94 -8.90 -5.06
C ILE A 60 -8.22 -9.21 -3.74
N MET A 61 -8.92 -9.10 -2.61
CA MET A 61 -8.34 -9.42 -1.30
C MET A 61 -8.00 -10.90 -1.17
N GLU A 62 -8.82 -11.81 -1.72
CA GLU A 62 -8.55 -13.24 -1.72
C GLU A 62 -7.34 -13.62 -2.60
N ARG A 63 -7.17 -12.98 -3.77
CA ARG A 63 -5.97 -13.14 -4.59
C ARG A 63 -4.72 -12.74 -3.81
N GLY A 64 -4.75 -11.61 -3.12
CA GLY A 64 -3.67 -11.18 -2.23
C GLY A 64 -3.40 -12.18 -1.10
N ALA A 65 -4.46 -12.71 -0.47
CA ALA A 65 -4.33 -13.70 0.60
C ALA A 65 -3.76 -15.04 0.10
N ARG A 66 -4.12 -15.49 -1.10
CA ARG A 66 -3.54 -16.71 -1.71
C ARG A 66 -2.02 -16.55 -1.88
N VAL A 67 -1.55 -15.43 -2.45
CA VAL A 67 -0.12 -15.17 -2.58
C VAL A 67 0.56 -15.13 -1.21
N ALA A 68 -0.03 -14.40 -0.26
CA ALA A 68 0.53 -14.30 1.08
C ALA A 68 0.62 -15.66 1.79
N SER A 69 -0.25 -16.62 1.48
CA SER A 69 -0.22 -17.96 2.08
C SER A 69 1.01 -18.79 1.70
N GLU A 70 1.65 -18.46 0.58
CA GLU A 70 2.85 -19.12 0.06
C GLU A 70 4.15 -18.47 0.56
N LEU A 71 4.04 -17.32 1.25
CA LEU A 71 5.17 -16.53 1.74
C LEU A 71 5.33 -16.69 3.27
N PRO A 72 6.51 -16.37 3.82
CA PRO A 72 6.71 -16.31 5.25
C PRO A 72 5.67 -15.44 5.95
N ARG A 73 5.46 -15.66 7.26
CA ARG A 73 4.50 -14.84 8.02
C ARG A 73 5.09 -13.50 8.45
N GLU A 74 6.39 -13.49 8.75
CA GLU A 74 7.14 -12.34 9.24
C GLU A 74 7.52 -11.40 8.09
N ILE A 75 6.53 -10.83 7.39
CA ILE A 75 6.73 -9.91 6.27
C ILE A 75 6.02 -8.57 6.47
N VAL A 76 6.42 -7.58 5.67
CA VAL A 76 5.77 -6.27 5.58
C VAL A 76 4.72 -6.30 4.47
N TYR A 77 3.50 -5.90 4.79
CA TYR A 77 2.42 -5.78 3.81
C TYR A 77 2.35 -4.35 3.28
N ALA A 78 2.49 -4.19 1.99
CA ALA A 78 2.48 -2.89 1.32
C ALA A 78 1.42 -2.85 0.22
N GLY A 79 0.81 -1.69 0.01
CA GLY A 79 -0.19 -1.54 -1.05
C GLY A 79 -0.34 -0.11 -1.54
N PHE A 80 -0.63 0.01 -2.83
CA PHE A 80 -0.95 1.26 -3.49
C PHE A 80 -2.46 1.38 -3.71
N SER A 81 -3.12 2.38 -3.12
CA SER A 81 -4.55 2.66 -3.32
C SER A 81 -5.40 1.39 -3.14
N LEU A 82 -6.04 0.87 -4.18
CA LEU A 82 -6.77 -0.41 -4.13
C LEU A 82 -6.00 -1.53 -3.43
N GLY A 83 -4.69 -1.63 -3.65
CA GLY A 83 -3.83 -2.65 -3.05
C GLY A 83 -3.73 -2.56 -1.53
N VAL A 84 -4.07 -1.40 -0.94
CA VAL A 84 -4.13 -1.22 0.51
C VAL A 84 -5.20 -2.13 1.14
N LEU A 85 -6.30 -2.42 0.46
CA LEU A 85 -7.33 -3.33 0.99
C LEU A 85 -6.75 -4.71 1.34
N ALA A 86 -5.98 -5.30 0.43
CA ALA A 86 -5.32 -6.58 0.69
C ALA A 86 -4.19 -6.44 1.73
N ALA A 87 -3.36 -5.40 1.62
CA ALA A 87 -2.27 -5.14 2.55
C ALA A 87 -2.75 -4.92 3.98
N GLN A 88 -3.75 -4.06 4.17
CA GLN A 88 -4.28 -3.73 5.49
C GLN A 88 -5.01 -4.92 6.11
N LYS A 89 -5.84 -5.65 5.33
CA LYS A 89 -6.49 -6.88 5.80
C LYS A 89 -5.45 -7.89 6.32
N LEU A 90 -4.40 -8.15 5.54
CA LEU A 90 -3.35 -9.09 5.90
C LEU A 90 -2.56 -8.62 7.13
N ALA A 91 -2.19 -7.35 7.19
CA ALA A 91 -1.49 -6.77 8.34
C ALA A 91 -2.31 -6.87 9.63
N GLN A 92 -3.64 -6.66 9.55
CA GLN A 92 -4.51 -6.74 10.72
C GLN A 92 -4.83 -8.18 11.18
N THR A 93 -4.84 -9.15 10.25
CA THR A 93 -5.41 -10.47 10.52
C THR A 93 -4.40 -11.62 10.50
N ARG A 94 -3.23 -11.44 9.90
CA ARG A 94 -2.16 -12.44 9.95
C ARG A 94 -1.29 -12.22 11.19
N GLU A 95 -1.12 -13.28 11.93
CA GLU A 95 -0.14 -13.34 13.03
C GLU A 95 1.28 -13.14 12.47
N ASP A 96 2.14 -12.51 13.25
CA ASP A 96 3.57 -12.28 12.94
C ASP A 96 3.85 -11.29 11.78
N ALA A 97 2.86 -10.47 11.34
CA ALA A 97 3.14 -9.36 10.43
C ALA A 97 4.23 -8.44 11.03
N ARG A 98 5.22 -8.04 10.21
CA ARG A 98 6.36 -7.22 10.64
C ARG A 98 6.09 -5.72 10.56
N GLY A 99 5.15 -5.30 9.72
CA GLY A 99 4.79 -3.91 9.50
C GLY A 99 3.88 -3.73 8.31
N ALA A 100 3.47 -2.50 8.07
CA ALA A 100 2.65 -2.15 6.92
C ALA A 100 3.08 -0.82 6.28
N LEU A 101 2.88 -0.70 4.96
CA LEU A 101 3.13 0.49 4.16
C LEU A 101 1.92 0.76 3.28
N PHE A 102 1.23 1.86 3.52
CA PHE A 102 0.02 2.24 2.80
C PHE A 102 0.27 3.48 1.97
N PHE A 103 0.05 3.38 0.67
CA PHE A 103 0.25 4.48 -0.27
C PHE A 103 -1.10 4.91 -0.85
N TYR A 104 -1.48 6.16 -0.62
CA TYR A 104 -2.67 6.85 -1.16
C TYR A 104 -4.01 6.36 -0.65
N SER A 105 -4.05 5.44 0.32
CA SER A 105 -5.29 4.91 0.89
C SER A 105 -5.07 4.45 2.32
N CYS A 106 -6.14 4.44 3.09
CA CYS A 106 -6.27 3.78 4.38
C CYS A 106 -7.78 3.57 4.63
N VAL A 107 -8.15 2.39 5.09
CA VAL A 107 -9.56 2.12 5.38
C VAL A 107 -9.79 1.96 6.89
N PRO A 108 -11.01 2.19 7.40
CA PRO A 108 -11.33 1.98 8.80
C PRO A 108 -10.98 0.55 9.25
N THR A 109 -10.29 0.40 10.38
CA THR A 109 -9.88 -0.92 10.89
C THR A 109 -11.07 -1.85 11.13
N SER A 110 -12.25 -1.29 11.42
CA SER A 110 -13.50 -2.03 11.57
C SER A 110 -13.94 -2.80 10.32
N MET A 111 -13.44 -2.41 9.12
CA MET A 111 -13.77 -3.09 7.87
C MET A 111 -13.36 -4.57 7.87
N PHE A 112 -12.30 -4.93 8.58
CA PHE A 112 -11.78 -6.30 8.63
C PHE A 112 -12.13 -7.04 9.93
N GLY A 113 -12.99 -6.47 10.77
CA GLY A 113 -13.53 -7.12 11.95
C GLY A 113 -12.56 -7.30 13.12
N SER A 114 -11.36 -6.75 13.03
CA SER A 114 -10.35 -6.76 14.09
C SER A 114 -9.73 -5.37 14.27
N PRO A 115 -9.33 -4.98 15.48
CA PRO A 115 -8.57 -3.76 15.67
C PRO A 115 -7.18 -3.88 15.02
N TRP A 116 -6.53 -2.73 14.78
CA TRP A 116 -5.12 -2.73 14.41
C TRP A 116 -4.28 -3.33 15.57
N PRO A 117 -3.31 -4.23 15.28
CA PRO A 117 -2.40 -4.71 16.31
C PRO A 117 -1.58 -3.54 16.85
N ALA A 118 -1.70 -3.25 18.15
CA ALA A 118 -1.21 -1.99 18.74
C ALA A 118 0.28 -1.72 18.52
N ASP A 119 1.09 -2.77 18.45
CA ASP A 119 2.54 -2.68 18.30
C ASP A 119 3.01 -2.94 16.85
N LEU A 120 2.10 -3.16 15.90
CA LEU A 120 2.45 -3.35 14.50
C LEU A 120 2.76 -1.99 13.85
N PRO A 121 4.02 -1.76 13.42
CA PRO A 121 4.39 -0.49 12.81
C PRO A 121 3.72 -0.29 11.45
N VAL A 122 3.29 0.94 11.19
CA VAL A 122 2.70 1.31 9.89
C VAL A 122 3.09 2.73 9.48
N GLN A 123 3.40 2.90 8.21
CA GLN A 123 3.48 4.21 7.57
C GLN A 123 2.38 4.36 6.53
N ILE A 124 1.74 5.52 6.52
CA ILE A 124 0.71 5.91 5.57
C ILE A 124 1.21 7.14 4.81
N HIS A 125 1.10 7.13 3.49
CA HIS A 125 1.61 8.18 2.62
C HIS A 125 0.53 8.62 1.65
N GLY A 126 0.26 9.92 1.53
CA GLY A 126 -0.69 10.52 0.58
C GLY A 126 -0.37 11.97 0.29
N MET A 127 -0.94 12.55 -0.75
CA MET A 127 -0.90 13.99 -0.98
C MET A 127 -2.04 14.69 -0.23
N ASP A 128 -1.78 15.91 0.25
CA ASP A 128 -2.67 16.67 1.15
C ASP A 128 -3.91 17.27 0.44
N ALA A 129 -3.92 17.28 -0.89
CA ALA A 129 -5.04 17.71 -1.72
C ALA A 129 -5.49 16.63 -2.75
N ASP A 130 -5.05 15.39 -2.59
CA ASP A 130 -5.49 14.26 -3.41
C ASP A 130 -6.97 13.95 -3.16
N PRO A 131 -7.88 14.16 -4.15
CA PRO A 131 -9.32 13.99 -3.93
C PRO A 131 -9.71 12.56 -3.55
N TYR A 132 -9.01 11.54 -4.02
CA TYR A 132 -9.30 10.14 -3.64
C TYR A 132 -8.90 9.84 -2.19
N PHE A 133 -7.82 10.43 -1.71
CA PHE A 133 -7.35 10.22 -0.35
C PHE A 133 -8.07 11.11 0.66
N VAL A 134 -8.35 12.37 0.28
CA VAL A 134 -8.91 13.38 1.19
C VAL A 134 -10.45 13.37 1.21
N ASP A 135 -11.10 13.27 0.03
CA ASP A 135 -12.55 13.45 -0.05
C ASP A 135 -13.33 12.13 0.10
N GLU A 136 -12.68 10.97 0.02
CA GLU A 136 -13.33 9.65 0.13
C GLU A 136 -13.25 9.04 1.55
N GLY A 137 -12.64 9.73 2.51
CA GLY A 137 -12.58 9.33 3.92
C GLY A 137 -11.34 8.55 4.33
N ASP A 138 -10.41 8.33 3.42
CA ASP A 138 -9.18 7.57 3.68
C ASP A 138 -8.24 8.33 4.61
N ILE A 139 -8.18 9.67 4.52
CA ILE A 139 -7.37 10.50 5.41
C ILE A 139 -7.88 10.47 6.85
N GLU A 140 -9.20 10.44 7.05
CA GLU A 140 -9.81 10.30 8.37
C GLU A 140 -9.48 8.94 8.98
N ALA A 141 -9.58 7.86 8.20
CA ALA A 141 -9.18 6.52 8.63
C ALA A 141 -7.69 6.46 8.99
N ALA A 142 -6.83 7.14 8.23
CA ALA A 142 -5.41 7.26 8.53
C ALA A 142 -5.16 7.99 9.85
N HIS A 143 -5.84 9.10 10.10
CA HIS A 143 -5.76 9.82 11.39
C HIS A 143 -6.24 8.98 12.56
N GLU A 144 -7.33 8.23 12.42
CA GLU A 144 -7.84 7.32 13.45
C GLU A 144 -6.84 6.19 13.74
N LEU A 145 -6.23 5.63 12.69
CA LEU A 145 -5.21 4.60 12.84
C LEU A 145 -3.99 5.14 13.60
N VAL A 146 -3.47 6.31 13.23
CA VAL A 146 -2.34 6.96 13.91
C VAL A 146 -2.69 7.28 15.37
N ALA A 147 -3.92 7.67 15.67
CA ALA A 147 -4.34 7.97 17.03
C ALA A 147 -4.49 6.71 17.92
N SER A 148 -4.66 5.53 17.32
CA SER A 148 -4.95 4.27 18.04
C SER A 148 -3.78 3.29 18.13
N ALA A 149 -2.78 3.41 17.26
CA ALA A 149 -1.63 2.51 17.19
C ALA A 149 -0.36 3.15 17.80
N ASN A 150 0.49 2.34 18.45
CA ASN A 150 1.69 2.85 19.11
C ASN A 150 2.80 3.29 18.14
N HIS A 151 2.83 2.72 16.95
CA HIS A 151 3.89 2.92 15.95
C HIS A 151 3.30 3.19 14.56
N ALA A 152 2.41 4.20 14.47
CA ALA A 152 1.80 4.60 13.22
C ALA A 152 2.20 6.04 12.86
N GLU A 153 2.55 6.26 11.59
CA GLU A 153 2.94 7.55 11.06
C GLU A 153 2.16 7.88 9.79
N LEU A 154 1.66 9.10 9.68
CA LEU A 154 1.04 9.63 8.47
C LEU A 154 1.95 10.71 7.88
N PHE A 155 2.33 10.54 6.62
CA PHE A 155 3.12 11.50 5.87
C PHE A 155 2.28 12.09 4.73
N LEU A 156 2.04 13.39 4.82
CA LEU A 156 1.37 14.15 3.77
C LEU A 156 2.39 14.91 2.94
N TYR A 157 2.22 14.85 1.63
CA TYR A 157 3.04 15.53 0.63
C TYR A 157 2.20 16.64 -0.01
N PRO A 158 2.77 17.82 -0.29
CA PRO A 158 2.03 18.88 -0.99
C PRO A 158 1.64 18.42 -2.40
N GLY A 159 0.37 18.50 -2.75
CA GLY A 159 -0.13 18.19 -4.10
C GLY A 159 -1.47 17.46 -4.11
N ASP A 160 -1.93 17.16 -5.33
CA ASP A 160 -3.25 16.59 -5.61
C ASP A 160 -3.19 15.28 -6.44
N GLN A 161 -1.99 14.73 -6.68
CA GLN A 161 -1.80 13.60 -7.56
C GLN A 161 -1.95 12.27 -6.82
N HIS A 162 -2.98 11.48 -7.16
CA HIS A 162 -3.26 10.20 -6.48
C HIS A 162 -2.15 9.17 -6.63
N TYR A 163 -1.59 8.99 -7.84
CA TYR A 163 -0.53 7.98 -8.09
C TYR A 163 0.86 8.61 -8.27
N PHE A 164 1.23 9.58 -7.41
CA PHE A 164 2.43 10.38 -7.57
C PHE A 164 3.75 9.59 -7.55
N ALA A 165 3.79 8.38 -7.01
CA ALA A 165 5.00 7.55 -6.99
C ALA A 165 5.06 6.48 -8.10
N ASP A 166 4.10 6.45 -9.02
CA ASP A 166 4.17 5.60 -10.20
C ASP A 166 4.87 6.33 -11.36
N SER A 167 6.14 6.00 -11.60
CA SER A 167 6.99 6.67 -12.61
C SER A 167 6.54 6.45 -14.05
N SER A 168 5.58 5.58 -14.31
CA SER A 168 5.04 5.33 -15.65
C SER A 168 3.79 6.15 -15.97
N LEU A 169 3.28 6.92 -14.99
CA LEU A 169 2.06 7.72 -15.13
C LEU A 169 2.37 9.22 -15.19
N SER A 170 1.45 9.99 -15.77
CA SER A 170 1.56 11.44 -15.86
C SER A 170 1.43 12.18 -14.52
N SER A 171 0.87 11.50 -13.52
CA SER A 171 0.76 11.98 -12.13
C SER A 171 2.08 11.89 -11.34
N TYR A 172 3.14 11.34 -11.93
CA TYR A 172 4.41 11.14 -11.25
C TYR A 172 5.05 12.43 -10.78
N ASP A 173 5.38 12.49 -9.50
CA ASP A 173 6.15 13.55 -8.87
C ASP A 173 7.46 12.98 -8.33
N ALA A 174 8.56 13.33 -8.98
CA ALA A 174 9.88 12.78 -8.68
C ALA A 174 10.40 13.24 -7.29
N GLU A 175 10.09 14.47 -6.86
CA GLU A 175 10.55 15.02 -5.59
C GLU A 175 9.79 14.39 -4.42
N ALA A 176 8.47 14.34 -4.52
CA ALA A 176 7.62 13.67 -3.52
C ALA A 176 7.95 12.17 -3.43
N THR A 177 8.18 11.51 -4.57
CA THR A 177 8.56 10.08 -4.63
C THR A 177 9.92 9.82 -3.97
N ALA A 178 10.92 10.66 -4.22
CA ALA A 178 12.23 10.51 -3.60
C ALA A 178 12.15 10.61 -2.06
N LEU A 179 11.37 11.56 -1.55
CA LEU A 179 11.16 11.71 -0.11
C LEU A 179 10.37 10.53 0.48
N LEU A 180 9.35 10.05 -0.25
CA LEU A 180 8.59 8.86 0.14
C LEU A 180 9.52 7.63 0.23
N LEU A 181 10.31 7.35 -0.80
CA LEU A 181 11.26 6.23 -0.82
C LEU A 181 12.28 6.32 0.31
N GLN A 182 12.80 7.51 0.61
CA GLN A 182 13.72 7.71 1.74
C GLN A 182 13.07 7.26 3.07
N ARG A 183 11.81 7.65 3.33
CA ARG A 183 11.06 7.30 4.54
C ARG A 183 10.77 5.81 4.61
N VAL A 184 10.34 5.22 3.49
CA VAL A 184 10.05 3.78 3.39
C VAL A 184 11.31 2.95 3.63
N LEU A 185 12.43 3.29 3.02
CA LEU A 185 13.70 2.57 3.23
C LEU A 185 14.21 2.71 4.67
N GLU A 186 13.99 3.86 5.30
CA GLU A 186 14.31 4.04 6.73
C GLU A 186 13.42 3.16 7.60
N PHE A 187 12.11 3.14 7.36
CA PHE A 187 11.17 2.27 8.05
C PHE A 187 11.56 0.80 7.93
N LEU A 188 11.82 0.30 6.73
CA LEU A 188 12.22 -1.08 6.51
C LEU A 188 13.54 -1.44 7.23
N ARG A 189 14.50 -0.51 7.29
CA ARG A 189 15.75 -0.71 8.04
C ARG A 189 15.52 -0.79 9.56
N GLN A 190 14.57 -0.03 10.10
CA GLN A 190 14.26 -0.08 11.53
C GLN A 190 13.63 -1.42 11.94
N LEU A 191 12.86 -2.06 11.05
CA LEU A 191 12.28 -3.38 11.29
C LEU A 191 13.32 -4.51 11.30
N ASP A 192 14.52 -4.26 10.81
CA ASP A 192 15.59 -5.26 10.73
C ASP A 192 16.46 -5.33 12.02
N ASN A 193 16.24 -4.39 12.95
CA ASN A 193 16.95 -4.31 14.24
C ASN A 193 16.11 -4.87 15.37
#